data_511febde209b53286dccc72addcd5ba5
#
_entry.id   511febde209b53286dccc72addcd5ba5
#
_cell.length_a   1.000
_cell.length_b   1.000
_cell.length_c   1.000
_cell.angle_alpha   90.00
_cell.angle_beta   90.00
_cell.angle_gamma   90.00
#
_symmetry.space_group_name_H-M   'P 1'
#
loop_
_entity.id
_entity.type
_entity.pdbx_description
1 polymer ?
#
loop_
_entity_poly.entity_id
_entity_poly.type
_entity_poly.pdbx_seq_one_letter_code
_entity_poly.pdbx_strand_id
1 'polypeptide(L)'
;AAQQGDWANARRLFAAGAGVVDGFAPEWRARFGAAHAMAAVETGDADAARELLAYVFSQPNVSAPDQLTARLVQARLFELDQNPDRALAIYKAVARAPLDGIATPARLGVIKLEMAKGTLKADAAAAQLEALKWRWRGDATELAVIRTLGELYLSQGRYREALTTLKTAGSKIVTLPGGDRLQADLDNAFRALFLEGAADGLQPVQALALFFDFRELTPVGADGDEMVRRLARRLIDVDLLDQAAELLKYQAENRLDGVAKAQVSTNL
;
A
#
# COMPACT_ATOMS: atom_id res chain seq x y z
N ALA A 1 13.39 -6.23 -14.02
CA ALA A 1 12.64 -4.98 -14.22
C ALA A 1 11.17 -5.15 -13.77
N ALA A 2 10.31 -5.84 -14.52
CA ALA A 2 8.87 -5.98 -14.18
C ALA A 2 8.64 -6.56 -12.77
N GLN A 3 9.35 -7.60 -12.37
CA GLN A 3 9.29 -8.18 -11.03
C GLN A 3 9.77 -7.23 -9.92
N GLN A 4 10.53 -6.21 -10.28
CA GLN A 4 11.04 -5.18 -9.39
C GLN A 4 10.22 -3.88 -9.42
N GLY A 5 9.11 -3.86 -10.17
CA GLY A 5 8.28 -2.66 -10.33
C GLY A 5 8.88 -1.56 -11.19
N ASP A 6 10.02 -1.81 -11.84
CA ASP A 6 10.63 -0.88 -12.80
C ASP A 6 9.95 -1.02 -14.17
N TRP A 7 8.73 -0.48 -14.25
CA TRP A 7 7.86 -0.64 -15.39
C TRP A 7 8.35 0.05 -16.66
N ALA A 8 9.01 1.21 -16.52
CA ALA A 8 9.57 1.93 -17.65
C ALA A 8 10.68 1.12 -18.34
N ASN A 9 11.60 0.57 -17.56
CA ASN A 9 12.66 -0.29 -18.06
C ASN A 9 12.11 -1.64 -18.56
N ALA A 10 11.13 -2.22 -17.87
CA ALA A 10 10.45 -3.43 -18.31
C ALA A 10 9.84 -3.25 -19.69
N ARG A 11 9.10 -2.16 -19.92
CA ARG A 11 8.51 -1.82 -21.20
C ARG A 11 9.55 -1.71 -22.32
N ARG A 12 10.66 -1.01 -22.05
CA ARG A 12 11.76 -0.87 -23.01
C ARG A 12 12.37 -2.23 -23.37
N LEU A 13 12.59 -3.10 -22.38
CA LEU A 13 13.16 -4.44 -22.60
C LEU A 13 12.19 -5.35 -23.37
N PHE A 14 10.89 -5.31 -23.06
CA PHE A 14 9.88 -6.06 -23.81
C PHE A 14 9.80 -5.61 -25.27
N ALA A 15 9.82 -4.30 -25.52
CA ALA A 15 9.81 -3.76 -26.87
C ALA A 15 11.06 -4.19 -27.67
N ALA A 16 12.25 -4.14 -27.05
CA ALA A 16 13.49 -4.58 -27.69
C ALA A 16 13.50 -6.09 -27.98
N GLY A 17 12.83 -6.90 -27.16
CA GLY A 17 12.73 -8.36 -27.32
C GLY A 17 11.60 -8.86 -28.21
N ALA A 18 10.71 -7.99 -28.69
CA ALA A 18 9.48 -8.40 -29.38
C ALA A 18 9.75 -9.32 -30.57
N GLY A 19 10.68 -8.97 -31.47
CA GLY A 19 11.03 -9.79 -32.63
C GLY A 19 11.57 -11.18 -32.28
N VAL A 20 12.18 -11.35 -31.10
CA VAL A 20 12.62 -12.66 -30.60
C VAL A 20 11.42 -13.48 -30.10
N VAL A 21 10.49 -12.82 -29.41
CA VAL A 21 9.27 -13.45 -28.86
C VAL A 21 8.38 -13.99 -29.97
N ASP A 22 8.32 -13.34 -31.12
CA ASP A 22 7.53 -13.79 -32.28
C ASP A 22 7.95 -15.20 -32.79
N GLY A 23 9.18 -15.61 -32.54
CA GLY A 23 9.67 -16.96 -32.83
C GLY A 23 9.26 -18.04 -31.81
N PHE A 24 8.63 -17.67 -30.68
CA PHE A 24 8.27 -18.62 -29.64
C PHE A 24 6.90 -19.27 -29.89
N ALA A 25 6.63 -20.36 -29.15
CA ALA A 25 5.30 -20.97 -29.13
C ALA A 25 4.22 -19.98 -28.64
N PRO A 26 2.95 -20.12 -29.11
CA PRO A 26 1.88 -19.18 -28.81
C PRO A 26 1.67 -18.88 -27.32
N GLU A 27 1.86 -19.87 -26.46
CA GLU A 27 1.75 -19.70 -25.00
C GLU A 27 2.80 -18.72 -24.44
N TRP A 28 4.04 -18.78 -24.94
CA TRP A 28 5.09 -17.84 -24.53
C TRP A 28 4.85 -16.45 -25.11
N ARG A 29 4.38 -16.37 -26.34
CA ARG A 29 3.98 -15.10 -26.95
C ARG A 29 2.87 -14.41 -26.13
N ALA A 30 1.89 -15.20 -25.68
CA ALA A 30 0.82 -14.69 -24.82
C ALA A 30 1.35 -14.20 -23.45
N ARG A 31 2.25 -14.94 -22.81
CA ARG A 31 2.85 -14.56 -21.51
C ARG A 31 3.68 -13.28 -21.60
N PHE A 32 4.57 -13.21 -22.58
CA PHE A 32 5.39 -12.01 -22.80
C PHE A 32 4.53 -10.82 -23.23
N GLY A 33 3.55 -11.05 -24.10
CA GLY A 33 2.61 -10.02 -24.52
C GLY A 33 1.77 -9.47 -23.35
N ALA A 34 1.27 -10.33 -22.48
CA ALA A 34 0.54 -9.90 -21.28
C ALA A 34 1.42 -9.11 -20.30
N ALA A 35 2.69 -9.54 -20.11
CA ALA A 35 3.64 -8.82 -19.27
C ALA A 35 4.03 -7.45 -19.88
N HIS A 36 4.18 -7.38 -21.21
CA HIS A 36 4.42 -6.12 -21.91
C HIS A 36 3.20 -5.20 -21.83
N ALA A 37 1.99 -5.73 -22.01
CA ALA A 37 0.75 -4.98 -21.83
C ALA A 37 0.60 -4.43 -20.40
N MET A 38 0.97 -5.20 -19.37
CA MET A 38 1.00 -4.70 -18.00
C MET A 38 1.97 -3.53 -17.86
N ALA A 39 3.18 -3.64 -18.41
CA ALA A 39 4.15 -2.54 -18.38
C ALA A 39 3.63 -1.28 -19.10
N ALA A 40 2.88 -1.43 -20.18
CA ALA A 40 2.23 -0.32 -20.86
C ALA A 40 1.14 0.33 -19.98
N VAL A 41 0.30 -0.48 -19.32
CA VAL A 41 -0.72 0.01 -18.36
C VAL A 41 -0.06 0.79 -17.23
N GLU A 42 0.97 0.22 -16.61
CA GLU A 42 1.67 0.83 -15.46
C GLU A 42 2.45 2.10 -15.84
N THR A 43 2.76 2.28 -17.13
CA THR A 43 3.37 3.51 -17.67
C THR A 43 2.34 4.48 -18.30
N GLY A 44 1.04 4.18 -18.18
CA GLY A 44 -0.05 5.04 -18.64
C GLY A 44 -0.32 5.01 -20.14
N ASP A 45 0.25 4.06 -20.90
CA ASP A 45 0.06 3.95 -22.35
C ASP A 45 -1.08 2.97 -22.66
N ALA A 46 -2.30 3.50 -22.67
CA ALA A 46 -3.51 2.72 -22.93
C ALA A 46 -3.57 2.16 -24.35
N ASP A 47 -3.06 2.89 -25.35
CA ASP A 47 -3.11 2.46 -26.74
C ASP A 47 -2.18 1.27 -26.99
N ALA A 48 -0.93 1.36 -26.52
CA ALA A 48 0.00 0.23 -26.60
C ALA A 48 -0.53 -0.99 -25.81
N ALA A 49 -1.11 -0.78 -24.63
CA ALA A 49 -1.69 -1.87 -23.85
C ALA A 49 -2.84 -2.56 -24.59
N ARG A 50 -3.67 -1.81 -25.30
CA ARG A 50 -4.81 -2.31 -26.08
C ARG A 50 -4.35 -3.15 -27.27
N GLU A 51 -3.35 -2.69 -28.00
CA GLU A 51 -2.75 -3.44 -29.12
C GLU A 51 -2.10 -4.74 -28.65
N LEU A 52 -1.31 -4.68 -27.58
CA LEU A 52 -0.65 -5.85 -26.99
C LEU A 52 -1.66 -6.89 -26.49
N LEU A 53 -2.74 -6.46 -25.83
CA LEU A 53 -3.80 -7.38 -25.38
C LEU A 53 -4.56 -7.99 -26.57
N ALA A 54 -4.82 -7.23 -27.64
CA ALA A 54 -5.43 -7.77 -28.86
C ALA A 54 -4.52 -8.86 -29.47
N TYR A 55 -3.22 -8.64 -29.53
CA TYR A 55 -2.23 -9.64 -29.94
C TYR A 55 -2.26 -10.88 -29.04
N VAL A 56 -2.29 -10.72 -27.71
CA VAL A 56 -2.35 -11.84 -26.74
C VAL A 56 -3.60 -12.67 -26.95
N PHE A 57 -4.77 -12.04 -27.10
CA PHE A 57 -6.03 -12.75 -27.29
C PHE A 57 -6.19 -13.40 -28.67
N SER A 58 -5.36 -13.02 -29.65
CA SER A 58 -5.31 -13.66 -30.98
C SER A 58 -4.49 -14.95 -31.00
N GLN A 59 -3.66 -15.21 -29.94
CA GLN A 59 -2.82 -16.39 -29.90
C GLN A 59 -3.66 -17.68 -29.73
N PRO A 60 -3.43 -18.72 -30.53
CA PRO A 60 -4.15 -19.98 -30.38
C PRO A 60 -3.62 -20.78 -29.18
N ASN A 61 -4.46 -21.63 -28.62
CA ASN A 61 -4.10 -22.63 -27.58
C ASN A 61 -3.44 -22.06 -26.32
N VAL A 62 -3.77 -20.81 -25.96
CA VAL A 62 -3.29 -20.20 -24.72
C VAL A 62 -3.93 -20.87 -23.51
N SER A 63 -3.13 -21.22 -22.51
CA SER A 63 -3.60 -21.87 -21.30
C SER A 63 -4.62 -21.00 -20.53
N ALA A 64 -5.53 -21.63 -19.78
CA ALA A 64 -6.51 -20.90 -18.99
C ALA A 64 -5.86 -19.94 -17.96
N PRO A 65 -4.77 -20.29 -17.25
CA PRO A 65 -4.06 -19.33 -16.39
C PRO A 65 -3.51 -18.11 -17.13
N ASP A 66 -2.93 -18.30 -18.32
CA ASP A 66 -2.38 -17.20 -19.12
C ASP A 66 -3.49 -16.29 -19.67
N GLN A 67 -4.63 -16.86 -20.06
CA GLN A 67 -5.82 -16.09 -20.44
C GLN A 67 -6.36 -15.27 -19.27
N LEU A 68 -6.44 -15.85 -18.07
CA LEU A 68 -6.89 -15.14 -16.88
C LEU A 68 -5.92 -14.00 -16.50
N THR A 69 -4.62 -14.22 -16.64
CA THR A 69 -3.61 -13.16 -16.45
C THR A 69 -3.81 -12.02 -17.44
N ALA A 70 -4.01 -12.32 -18.71
CA ALA A 70 -4.30 -11.29 -19.71
C ALA A 70 -5.61 -10.54 -19.43
N ARG A 71 -6.65 -11.24 -18.92
CA ARG A 71 -7.90 -10.61 -18.46
C ARG A 71 -7.68 -9.69 -17.27
N LEU A 72 -6.81 -10.08 -16.32
CA LEU A 72 -6.44 -9.20 -15.20
C LEU A 72 -5.80 -7.90 -15.71
N VAL A 73 -4.87 -7.98 -16.68
CA VAL A 73 -4.28 -6.79 -17.31
C VAL A 73 -5.34 -5.97 -18.05
N GLN A 74 -6.29 -6.62 -18.72
CA GLN A 74 -7.39 -5.93 -19.40
C GLN A 74 -8.28 -5.16 -18.41
N ALA A 75 -8.52 -5.70 -17.21
CA ALA A 75 -9.28 -4.98 -16.20
C ALA A 75 -8.53 -3.71 -15.77
N ARG A 76 -7.22 -3.77 -15.57
CA ARG A 76 -6.40 -2.60 -15.25
C ARG A 76 -6.36 -1.58 -16.38
N LEU A 77 -6.35 -2.03 -17.64
CA LEU A 77 -6.50 -1.14 -18.77
C LEU A 77 -7.84 -0.38 -18.73
N PHE A 78 -8.94 -1.06 -18.39
CA PHE A 78 -10.23 -0.37 -18.22
C PHE A 78 -10.26 0.61 -17.04
N GLU A 79 -9.50 0.38 -15.97
CA GLU A 79 -9.33 1.40 -14.93
C GLU A 79 -8.58 2.62 -15.48
N LEU A 80 -7.51 2.41 -16.24
CA LEU A 80 -6.77 3.49 -16.91
C LEU A 80 -7.65 4.28 -17.88
N ASP A 81 -8.51 3.59 -18.65
CA ASP A 81 -9.51 4.16 -19.57
C ASP A 81 -10.71 4.80 -18.84
N GLN A 82 -10.68 4.94 -17.50
CA GLN A 82 -11.78 5.49 -16.68
C GLN A 82 -13.12 4.75 -16.88
N ASN A 83 -13.06 3.44 -17.11
CA ASN A 83 -14.24 2.59 -17.28
C ASN A 83 -14.34 1.55 -16.13
N PRO A 84 -14.68 1.99 -14.91
CA PRO A 84 -14.69 1.13 -13.74
C PRO A 84 -15.75 0.01 -13.81
N ASP A 85 -16.81 0.18 -14.56
CA ASP A 85 -17.85 -0.86 -14.69
C ASP A 85 -17.35 -2.08 -15.47
N ARG A 86 -16.65 -1.86 -16.58
CA ARG A 86 -16.01 -2.94 -17.34
C ARG A 86 -14.87 -3.58 -16.56
N ALA A 87 -14.04 -2.76 -15.91
CA ALA A 87 -12.98 -3.27 -15.04
C ALA A 87 -13.55 -4.18 -13.96
N LEU A 88 -14.59 -3.75 -13.25
CA LEU A 88 -15.24 -4.50 -12.18
C LEU A 88 -15.83 -5.83 -12.68
N ALA A 89 -16.48 -5.83 -13.84
CA ALA A 89 -17.03 -7.05 -14.43
C ALA A 89 -15.95 -8.11 -14.70
N ILE A 90 -14.81 -7.69 -15.25
CA ILE A 90 -13.67 -8.58 -15.51
C ILE A 90 -13.03 -9.04 -14.20
N TYR A 91 -12.78 -8.14 -13.25
CA TYR A 91 -12.24 -8.52 -11.94
C TYR A 91 -13.11 -9.56 -11.24
N LYS A 92 -14.45 -9.39 -11.24
CA LYS A 92 -15.38 -10.36 -10.66
C LYS A 92 -15.30 -11.74 -11.33
N ALA A 93 -15.08 -11.77 -12.63
CA ALA A 93 -14.90 -13.03 -13.35
C ALA A 93 -13.56 -13.70 -12.97
N VAL A 94 -12.45 -12.96 -12.99
CA VAL A 94 -11.11 -13.45 -12.66
C VAL A 94 -10.97 -13.83 -11.18
N ALA A 95 -11.64 -13.12 -10.28
CA ALA A 95 -11.62 -13.38 -8.83
C ALA A 95 -12.16 -14.79 -8.43
N ARG A 96 -12.88 -15.46 -9.33
CA ARG A 96 -13.38 -16.82 -9.16
C ARG A 96 -12.38 -17.92 -9.56
N ALA A 97 -11.24 -17.52 -10.13
CA ALA A 97 -10.21 -18.48 -10.53
C ALA A 97 -9.70 -19.30 -9.33
N PRO A 98 -9.38 -20.59 -9.53
CA PRO A 98 -8.84 -21.44 -8.47
C PRO A 98 -7.39 -21.12 -8.10
N LEU A 99 -6.73 -20.24 -8.84
CA LEU A 99 -5.32 -19.87 -8.67
C LEU A 99 -5.21 -18.58 -7.87
N ASP A 100 -4.81 -18.65 -6.60
CA ASP A 100 -4.76 -17.50 -5.71
C ASP A 100 -3.83 -16.38 -6.22
N GLY A 101 -2.72 -16.69 -6.91
CA GLY A 101 -1.85 -15.68 -7.52
C GLY A 101 -2.52 -14.81 -8.59
N ILE A 102 -3.60 -15.30 -9.22
CA ILE A 102 -4.39 -14.55 -10.21
C ILE A 102 -5.66 -13.99 -9.57
N ALA A 103 -6.29 -14.78 -8.72
CA ALA A 103 -7.56 -14.39 -8.09
C ALA A 103 -7.38 -13.29 -7.04
N THR A 104 -6.27 -13.27 -6.30
CA THR A 104 -6.05 -12.27 -5.23
C THR A 104 -5.94 -10.84 -5.75
N PRO A 105 -5.11 -10.52 -6.78
CA PRO A 105 -5.10 -9.17 -7.34
C PRO A 105 -6.46 -8.78 -7.94
N ALA A 106 -7.20 -9.74 -8.51
CA ALA A 106 -8.56 -9.46 -9.02
C ALA A 106 -9.55 -9.15 -7.87
N ARG A 107 -9.51 -9.90 -6.76
CA ARG A 107 -10.32 -9.62 -5.56
C ARG A 107 -10.00 -8.26 -4.97
N LEU A 108 -8.72 -7.89 -4.91
CA LEU A 108 -8.31 -6.55 -4.50
C LEU A 108 -8.92 -5.47 -5.39
N GLY A 109 -8.88 -5.67 -6.72
CA GLY A 109 -9.51 -4.76 -7.69
C GLY A 109 -11.02 -4.62 -7.47
N VAL A 110 -11.73 -5.74 -7.21
CA VAL A 110 -13.17 -5.71 -6.86
C VAL A 110 -13.40 -4.87 -5.62
N ILE A 111 -12.66 -5.12 -4.53
CA ILE A 111 -12.83 -4.40 -3.25
C ILE A 111 -12.61 -2.89 -3.48
N LYS A 112 -11.52 -2.49 -4.15
CA LYS A 112 -11.19 -1.08 -4.39
C LYS A 112 -12.28 -0.38 -5.21
N LEU A 113 -12.74 -1.00 -6.30
CA LEU A 113 -13.77 -0.41 -7.17
C LEU A 113 -15.15 -0.36 -6.49
N GLU A 114 -15.53 -1.39 -5.73
CA GLU A 114 -16.80 -1.38 -5.00
C GLU A 114 -16.80 -0.36 -3.84
N MET A 115 -15.68 -0.16 -3.17
CA MET A 115 -15.50 0.93 -2.20
C MET A 115 -15.64 2.30 -2.87
N ALA A 116 -14.93 2.52 -3.98
CA ALA A 116 -14.98 3.78 -4.72
C ALA A 116 -16.40 4.10 -5.22
N LYS A 117 -17.17 3.08 -5.58
CA LYS A 117 -18.59 3.21 -5.97
C LYS A 117 -19.55 3.32 -4.78
N GLY A 118 -19.10 3.18 -3.55
CA GLY A 118 -19.93 3.18 -2.34
C GLY A 118 -20.84 1.95 -2.19
N THR A 119 -20.65 0.91 -3.00
CA THR A 119 -21.42 -0.35 -2.94
C THR A 119 -20.91 -1.34 -1.90
N LEU A 120 -19.65 -1.19 -1.48
CA LEU A 120 -19.04 -1.94 -0.40
C LEU A 120 -18.74 -1.00 0.77
N LYS A 121 -19.36 -1.27 1.94
CA LYS A 121 -19.11 -0.49 3.15
C LYS A 121 -17.71 -0.75 3.71
N ALA A 122 -17.14 0.25 4.36
CA ALA A 122 -15.77 0.24 4.86
C ALA A 122 -15.46 -0.95 5.79
N ASP A 123 -16.35 -1.30 6.72
CA ASP A 123 -16.13 -2.45 7.62
C ASP A 123 -16.13 -3.78 6.87
N ALA A 124 -17.02 -3.94 5.89
CA ALA A 124 -17.05 -5.14 5.05
C ALA A 124 -15.81 -5.23 4.16
N ALA A 125 -15.32 -4.10 3.65
CA ALA A 125 -14.08 -4.03 2.90
C ALA A 125 -12.87 -4.40 3.77
N ALA A 126 -12.79 -3.88 5.00
CA ALA A 126 -11.74 -4.23 5.95
C ALA A 126 -11.72 -5.75 6.24
N ALA A 127 -12.88 -6.35 6.49
CA ALA A 127 -12.97 -7.79 6.72
C ALA A 127 -12.51 -8.62 5.50
N GLN A 128 -12.86 -8.19 4.29
CA GLN A 128 -12.42 -8.85 3.05
C GLN A 128 -10.90 -8.69 2.83
N LEU A 129 -10.34 -7.50 3.08
CA LEU A 129 -8.90 -7.24 2.98
C LEU A 129 -8.11 -8.03 4.02
N GLU A 130 -8.60 -8.14 5.27
CA GLU A 130 -8.01 -8.98 6.30
C GLU A 130 -7.94 -10.45 5.86
N ALA A 131 -9.03 -10.99 5.30
CA ALA A 131 -9.04 -12.34 4.76
C ALA A 131 -8.07 -12.50 3.58
N LEU A 132 -7.96 -11.48 2.73
CA LEU A 132 -7.11 -11.49 1.55
C LEU A 132 -5.62 -11.46 1.91
N LYS A 133 -5.23 -10.73 2.95
CA LYS A 133 -3.87 -10.62 3.49
C LYS A 133 -3.22 -11.97 3.79
N TRP A 134 -4.01 -13.00 4.10
CA TRP A 134 -3.54 -14.34 4.43
C TRP A 134 -3.52 -15.32 3.24
N ARG A 135 -4.19 -14.96 2.13
CA ARG A 135 -4.32 -15.87 0.98
C ARG A 135 -3.10 -15.89 0.05
N TRP A 136 -2.43 -14.76 -0.07
CA TRP A 136 -1.30 -14.64 -0.98
C TRP A 136 -0.18 -13.80 -0.37
N ARG A 137 1.06 -14.27 -0.48
CA ARG A 137 2.22 -13.63 0.12
C ARG A 137 3.43 -13.65 -0.82
N GLY A 138 4.33 -12.67 -0.63
CA GLY A 138 5.66 -12.64 -1.21
C GLY A 138 5.79 -11.81 -2.47
N ASP A 139 4.80 -10.98 -2.82
CA ASP A 139 4.87 -10.11 -3.99
C ASP A 139 4.20 -8.73 -3.79
N ALA A 140 4.18 -7.93 -4.87
CA ALA A 140 3.56 -6.61 -4.89
C ALA A 140 2.05 -6.63 -4.55
N THR A 141 1.36 -7.77 -4.73
CA THR A 141 -0.07 -7.91 -4.39
C THR A 141 -0.27 -7.92 -2.88
N GLU A 142 0.60 -8.63 -2.14
CA GLU A 142 0.58 -8.59 -0.66
C GLU A 142 0.73 -7.16 -0.16
N LEU A 143 1.71 -6.42 -0.71
CA LEU A 143 1.92 -5.01 -0.37
C LEU A 143 0.70 -4.15 -0.66
N ALA A 144 0.10 -4.33 -1.83
CA ALA A 144 -1.08 -3.57 -2.24
C ALA A 144 -2.28 -3.84 -1.32
N VAL A 145 -2.49 -5.09 -0.88
CA VAL A 145 -3.54 -5.45 0.09
C VAL A 145 -3.29 -4.77 1.43
N ILE A 146 -2.05 -4.84 1.95
CA ILE A 146 -1.69 -4.26 3.24
C ILE A 146 -1.83 -2.73 3.22
N ARG A 147 -1.36 -2.07 2.17
CA ARG A 147 -1.50 -0.62 2.00
C ARG A 147 -2.96 -0.20 1.96
N THR A 148 -3.76 -0.87 1.13
CA THR A 148 -5.21 -0.58 1.02
C THR A 148 -5.92 -0.76 2.36
N LEU A 149 -5.57 -1.79 3.14
CA LEU A 149 -6.13 -2.03 4.46
C LEU A 149 -5.68 -0.98 5.48
N GLY A 150 -4.40 -0.59 5.46
CA GLY A 150 -3.86 0.47 6.31
C GLY A 150 -4.53 1.82 6.05
N GLU A 151 -4.64 2.21 4.78
CA GLU A 151 -5.33 3.42 4.33
C GLU A 151 -6.81 3.42 4.77
N LEU A 152 -7.48 2.28 4.65
CA LEU A 152 -8.87 2.13 5.08
C LEU A 152 -9.01 2.30 6.59
N TYR A 153 -8.15 1.68 7.38
CA TYR A 153 -8.16 1.86 8.84
C TYR A 153 -7.85 3.30 9.26
N LEU A 154 -6.92 3.98 8.58
CA LEU A 154 -6.66 5.41 8.82
C LEU A 154 -7.90 6.26 8.55
N SER A 155 -8.61 6.02 7.46
CA SER A 155 -9.82 6.74 7.10
C SER A 155 -10.99 6.51 8.08
N GLN A 156 -10.97 5.39 8.82
CA GLN A 156 -11.94 5.06 9.88
C GLN A 156 -11.53 5.57 11.26
N GLY A 157 -10.36 6.20 11.41
CA GLY A 157 -9.81 6.58 12.73
C GLY A 157 -9.29 5.38 13.54
N ARG A 158 -9.14 4.22 12.94
CA ARG A 158 -8.62 2.98 13.55
C ARG A 158 -7.09 2.97 13.48
N TYR A 159 -6.48 3.94 14.12
CA TYR A 159 -5.07 4.26 13.96
C TYR A 159 -4.13 3.14 14.42
N ARG A 160 -4.47 2.45 15.52
CA ARG A 160 -3.68 1.32 16.03
C ARG A 160 -3.63 0.17 15.04
N GLU A 161 -4.78 -0.20 14.50
CA GLU A 161 -4.89 -1.26 13.49
C GLU A 161 -4.17 -0.87 12.20
N ALA A 162 -4.26 0.39 11.81
CA ALA A 162 -3.56 0.91 10.63
C ALA A 162 -2.05 0.77 10.78
N LEU A 163 -1.48 1.34 11.85
CA LEU A 163 -0.04 1.29 12.10
C LEU A 163 0.47 -0.15 12.30
N THR A 164 -0.29 -0.98 13.02
CA THR A 164 0.05 -2.41 13.20
C THR A 164 0.07 -3.15 11.86
N THR A 165 -0.93 -2.91 11.00
CA THR A 165 -1.02 -3.53 9.67
C THR A 165 0.17 -3.15 8.80
N LEU A 166 0.47 -1.85 8.71
CA LEU A 166 1.58 -1.33 7.92
C LEU A 166 2.94 -1.81 8.46
N LYS A 167 3.13 -1.78 9.80
CA LYS A 167 4.38 -2.22 10.45
C LYS A 167 4.66 -3.71 10.28
N THR A 168 3.64 -4.57 10.37
CA THR A 168 3.80 -6.02 10.24
C THR A 168 4.34 -6.41 8.86
N ALA A 169 4.01 -5.65 7.86
CA ALA A 169 4.51 -5.83 6.50
C ALA A 169 5.99 -5.35 6.36
N GLY A 170 6.37 -4.25 7.02
CA GLY A 170 7.64 -3.57 6.82
C GLY A 170 8.88 -4.42 7.12
N SER A 171 8.86 -5.26 8.14
CA SER A 171 10.06 -6.00 8.57
C SER A 171 10.48 -7.14 7.61
N LYS A 172 9.54 -7.70 6.84
CA LYS A 172 9.80 -8.81 5.89
C LYS A 172 9.83 -8.38 4.43
N ILE A 173 9.41 -7.17 4.13
CA ILE A 173 9.00 -6.74 2.79
C ILE A 173 9.95 -5.67 2.23
N VAL A 174 10.93 -5.20 3.00
CA VAL A 174 11.96 -4.23 2.55
C VAL A 174 12.68 -4.68 1.26
N THR A 175 12.72 -5.98 1.00
CA THR A 175 13.33 -6.55 -0.20
C THR A 175 12.37 -6.69 -1.39
N LEU A 176 11.06 -6.48 -1.19
CA LEU A 176 10.08 -6.54 -2.26
C LEU A 176 9.92 -5.18 -2.97
N PRO A 177 9.61 -5.19 -4.27
CA PRO A 177 9.31 -3.96 -5.00
C PRO A 177 8.16 -3.18 -4.35
N GLY A 178 8.41 -1.93 -3.98
CA GLY A 178 7.42 -1.09 -3.29
C GLY A 178 7.44 -1.20 -1.75
N GLY A 179 8.38 -1.96 -1.17
CA GLY A 179 8.57 -2.02 0.28
C GLY A 179 9.01 -0.68 0.88
N ASP A 180 9.81 0.09 0.13
CA ASP A 180 10.18 1.47 0.43
C ASP A 180 8.95 2.39 0.54
N ARG A 181 7.98 2.22 -0.34
CA ARG A 181 6.71 2.97 -0.29
C ARG A 181 5.89 2.63 0.95
N LEU A 182 5.88 1.37 1.36
CA LEU A 182 5.18 0.96 2.57
C LEU A 182 5.79 1.59 3.83
N GLN A 183 7.13 1.67 3.91
CA GLN A 183 7.80 2.37 5.00
C GLN A 183 7.43 3.86 4.99
N ALA A 184 7.46 4.50 3.81
CA ALA A 184 7.03 5.89 3.67
C ALA A 184 5.56 6.11 4.08
N ASP A 185 4.66 5.18 3.72
CA ASP A 185 3.25 5.24 4.14
C ASP A 185 3.11 5.14 5.67
N LEU A 186 3.89 4.27 6.32
CA LEU A 186 3.92 4.11 7.77
C LEU A 186 4.44 5.39 8.46
N ASP A 187 5.54 5.94 7.98
CA ASP A 187 6.14 7.17 8.51
C ASP A 187 5.19 8.36 8.31
N ASN A 188 4.56 8.48 7.14
CA ASN A 188 3.58 9.52 6.85
C ASN A 188 2.33 9.39 7.72
N ALA A 189 1.83 8.18 7.94
CA ALA A 189 0.69 7.94 8.82
C ALA A 189 1.00 8.40 10.25
N PHE A 190 2.20 8.09 10.76
CA PHE A 190 2.62 8.51 12.09
C PHE A 190 2.79 10.04 12.18
N ARG A 191 3.36 10.66 11.15
CA ARG A 191 3.45 12.13 11.05
C ARG A 191 2.08 12.80 11.04
N ALA A 192 1.15 12.30 10.22
CA ALA A 192 -0.21 12.82 10.18
C ALA A 192 -0.90 12.77 11.54
N LEU A 193 -0.69 11.70 12.30
CA LEU A 193 -1.26 11.52 13.63
C LEU A 193 -0.72 12.55 14.64
N PHE A 194 0.58 12.70 14.76
CA PHE A 194 1.22 13.40 15.86
C PHE A 194 1.77 14.79 15.50
N LEU A 195 1.95 15.08 14.22
CA LEU A 195 2.43 16.38 13.76
C LEU A 195 1.33 17.20 13.07
N GLU A 196 0.42 16.55 12.34
CA GLU A 196 -0.62 17.23 11.56
C GLU A 196 -1.99 17.23 12.25
N GLY A 197 -2.11 16.59 13.42
CA GLY A 197 -3.29 16.66 14.28
C GLY A 197 -4.37 15.61 14.01
N ALA A 198 -4.13 14.59 13.17
CA ALA A 198 -5.12 13.55 12.93
C ALA A 198 -5.49 12.76 14.20
N ALA A 199 -4.58 12.68 15.20
CA ALA A 199 -4.84 12.07 16.50
C ALA A 199 -5.47 13.02 17.53
N ASP A 200 -5.78 14.29 17.19
CA ASP A 200 -6.28 15.27 18.15
C ASP A 200 -7.69 14.92 18.67
N GLY A 201 -8.46 14.16 17.90
CA GLY A 201 -9.75 13.61 18.34
C GLY A 201 -9.65 12.43 19.34
N LEU A 202 -8.46 11.84 19.55
CA LEU A 202 -8.28 10.80 20.55
C LEU A 202 -8.19 11.40 21.95
N GLN A 203 -8.62 10.63 22.97
CA GLN A 203 -8.33 10.97 24.36
C GLN A 203 -6.79 11.03 24.56
N PRO A 204 -6.26 12.00 25.32
CA PRO A 204 -4.80 12.18 25.47
C PRO A 204 -4.06 10.91 25.92
N VAL A 205 -4.64 10.11 26.82
CA VAL A 205 -4.06 8.82 27.25
C VAL A 205 -4.00 7.81 26.10
N GLN A 206 -5.02 7.78 25.24
CA GLN A 206 -5.04 6.88 24.08
C GLN A 206 -3.99 7.31 23.05
N ALA A 207 -3.84 8.62 22.82
CA ALA A 207 -2.80 9.15 21.94
C ALA A 207 -1.40 8.85 22.50
N LEU A 208 -1.19 8.98 23.82
CA LEU A 208 0.05 8.63 24.48
C LEU A 208 0.39 7.14 24.31
N ALA A 209 -0.56 6.25 24.59
CA ALA A 209 -0.38 4.81 24.42
C ALA A 209 -0.03 4.45 22.98
N LEU A 210 -0.73 5.06 22.00
CA LEU A 210 -0.44 4.88 20.59
C LEU A 210 0.96 5.38 20.21
N PHE A 211 1.38 6.53 20.76
CA PHE A 211 2.72 7.07 20.53
C PHE A 211 3.80 6.10 21.06
N PHE A 212 3.67 5.61 22.28
CA PHE A 212 4.66 4.69 22.87
C PHE A 212 4.74 3.34 22.13
N ASP A 213 3.63 2.80 21.66
CA ASP A 213 3.59 1.54 20.91
C ASP A 213 4.34 1.62 19.57
N PHE A 214 4.44 2.82 19.00
CA PHE A 214 5.06 3.06 17.68
C PHE A 214 6.16 4.14 17.74
N ARG A 215 6.73 4.39 18.91
CA ARG A 215 7.72 5.46 19.13
C ARG A 215 8.96 5.38 18.23
N GLU A 216 9.30 4.20 17.75
CA GLU A 216 10.40 4.00 16.79
C GLU A 216 10.17 4.70 15.46
N LEU A 217 8.93 5.07 15.13
CA LEU A 217 8.56 5.83 13.93
C LEU A 217 8.76 7.34 14.11
N THR A 218 9.09 7.79 15.31
CA THR A 218 9.31 9.21 15.57
C THR A 218 10.53 9.70 14.80
N PRO A 219 10.40 10.65 13.86
CA PRO A 219 11.51 11.11 13.06
C PRO A 219 12.59 11.77 13.94
N VAL A 220 13.83 11.67 13.52
CA VAL A 220 14.96 12.36 14.18
C VAL A 220 14.88 13.86 13.85
N GLY A 221 15.14 14.72 14.85
CA GLY A 221 15.19 16.16 14.69
C GLY A 221 13.86 16.88 15.01
N ALA A 222 13.71 18.09 14.46
CA ALA A 222 12.69 19.06 14.87
C ALA A 222 11.24 18.54 14.81
N ASP A 223 10.90 17.74 13.81
CA ASP A 223 9.55 17.20 13.65
C ASP A 223 9.18 16.23 14.77
N GLY A 224 10.11 15.31 15.12
CA GLY A 224 9.89 14.39 16.21
C GLY A 224 9.83 15.08 17.58
N ASP A 225 10.61 16.14 17.75
CA ASP A 225 10.57 16.96 18.97
C ASP A 225 9.26 17.74 19.08
N GLU A 226 8.74 18.20 17.95
CA GLU A 226 7.41 18.87 17.92
C GLU A 226 6.28 17.87 18.22
N MET A 227 6.33 16.64 17.71
CA MET A 227 5.36 15.60 18.04
C MET A 227 5.28 15.38 19.55
N VAL A 228 6.43 15.21 20.20
CA VAL A 228 6.51 15.01 21.66
C VAL A 228 5.97 16.24 22.40
N ARG A 229 6.37 17.45 22.01
CA ARG A 229 5.89 18.68 22.64
C ARG A 229 4.37 18.87 22.52
N ARG A 230 3.80 18.59 21.36
CA ARG A 230 2.34 18.67 21.17
C ARG A 230 1.60 17.66 22.05
N LEU A 231 2.08 16.43 22.09
CA LEU A 231 1.47 15.41 22.95
C LEU A 231 1.61 15.73 24.43
N ALA A 232 2.77 16.20 24.88
CA ALA A 232 3.00 16.62 26.26
C ALA A 232 2.06 17.78 26.65
N ARG A 233 1.89 18.80 25.77
CA ARG A 233 0.96 19.91 26.03
C ARG A 233 -0.48 19.41 26.18
N ARG A 234 -0.94 18.49 25.33
CA ARG A 234 -2.29 17.91 25.44
C ARG A 234 -2.50 17.15 26.76
N LEU A 235 -1.46 16.49 27.27
CA LEU A 235 -1.51 15.81 28.58
C LEU A 235 -1.61 16.83 29.71
N ILE A 236 -0.83 17.91 29.67
CA ILE A 236 -0.85 19.00 30.65
C ILE A 236 -2.23 19.68 30.66
N ASP A 237 -2.82 19.94 29.49
CA ASP A 237 -4.13 20.61 29.34
C ASP A 237 -5.29 19.83 30.01
N VAL A 238 -5.10 18.52 30.26
CA VAL A 238 -6.07 17.66 30.94
C VAL A 238 -5.55 17.17 32.31
N ASP A 239 -4.57 17.86 32.89
CA ASP A 239 -3.99 17.60 34.23
C ASP A 239 -3.32 16.20 34.38
N LEU A 240 -2.83 15.63 33.26
CA LEU A 240 -2.07 14.37 33.26
C LEU A 240 -0.57 14.68 33.35
N LEU A 241 -0.16 15.29 34.46
CA LEU A 241 1.18 15.85 34.64
C LEU A 241 2.26 14.76 34.74
N ASP A 242 1.99 13.64 35.42
CA ASP A 242 2.94 12.53 35.55
C ASP A 242 3.26 11.92 34.15
N GLN A 243 2.24 11.73 33.33
CA GLN A 243 2.40 11.19 31.97
C GLN A 243 3.12 12.18 31.06
N ALA A 244 2.86 13.47 31.20
CA ALA A 244 3.58 14.51 30.47
C ALA A 244 5.06 14.54 30.86
N ALA A 245 5.36 14.44 32.14
CA ALA A 245 6.73 14.39 32.67
C ALA A 245 7.47 13.15 32.16
N GLU A 246 6.84 11.97 32.17
CA GLU A 246 7.43 10.74 31.63
C GLU A 246 7.78 10.86 30.14
N LEU A 247 6.86 11.45 29.34
CA LEU A 247 7.09 11.66 27.91
C LEU A 247 8.23 12.66 27.65
N LEU A 248 8.28 13.78 28.38
CA LEU A 248 9.36 14.76 28.28
C LEU A 248 10.71 14.21 28.75
N LYS A 249 10.70 13.38 29.81
CA LYS A 249 11.89 12.68 30.27
C LYS A 249 12.42 11.72 29.19
N TYR A 250 11.54 10.95 28.55
CA TYR A 250 11.90 10.10 27.41
C TYR A 250 12.58 10.92 26.28
N GLN A 251 12.04 12.09 25.94
CA GLN A 251 12.62 12.99 24.96
C GLN A 251 14.02 13.45 25.39
N ALA A 252 14.16 13.94 26.63
CA ALA A 252 15.42 14.44 27.15
C ALA A 252 16.53 13.38 27.20
N GLU A 253 16.18 12.14 27.54
CA GLU A 253 17.14 11.05 27.68
C GLU A 253 17.53 10.40 26.35
N ASN A 254 16.62 10.30 25.40
CA ASN A 254 16.80 9.48 24.21
C ASN A 254 16.92 10.26 22.91
N ARG A 255 16.60 11.56 22.90
CA ARG A 255 16.43 12.31 21.66
C ARG A 255 17.14 13.66 21.61
N LEU A 256 17.47 14.24 22.74
CA LEU A 256 18.03 15.59 22.82
C LEU A 256 19.45 15.60 23.38
N ASP A 257 20.24 16.49 22.83
CA ASP A 257 21.60 16.82 23.31
C ASP A 257 21.73 18.30 23.62
N GLY A 258 22.66 18.65 24.52
CA GLY A 258 23.06 20.03 24.80
C GLY A 258 21.94 20.93 25.30
N VAL A 259 21.79 22.12 24.67
CA VAL A 259 20.85 23.17 25.09
C VAL A 259 19.37 22.72 25.00
N ALA A 260 19.01 21.96 23.99
CA ALA A 260 17.65 21.46 23.82
C ALA A 260 17.26 20.52 24.97
N LYS A 261 18.19 19.66 25.42
CA LYS A 261 18.01 18.80 26.58
C LYS A 261 17.77 19.62 27.87
N ALA A 262 18.55 20.67 28.09
CA ALA A 262 18.42 21.55 29.24
C ALA A 262 17.05 22.25 29.28
N GLN A 263 16.55 22.74 28.14
CA GLN A 263 15.25 23.38 28.04
C GLN A 263 14.09 22.44 28.39
N VAL A 264 14.12 21.20 27.90
CA VAL A 264 13.08 20.20 28.22
C VAL A 264 13.14 19.81 29.69
N SER A 265 14.34 19.63 30.25
CA SER A 265 14.53 19.31 31.67
C SER A 265 14.06 20.42 32.62
N THR A 266 13.98 21.68 32.16
CA THR A 266 13.45 22.78 32.97
C THR A 266 11.91 22.78 33.01
N ASN A 267 11.26 22.12 32.07
CA ASN A 267 9.81 22.01 31.99
C ASN A 267 9.26 20.72 32.68
N LEU A 268 10.13 19.87 33.16
CA LEU A 268 9.82 18.70 33.97
C LEU A 268 9.66 19.10 35.45
#